data_aba5918839d8570f798372ac1cee7fd3
#
_entry.id   aba5918839d8570f798372ac1cee7fd3
#
_cell.length_a   1.000
_cell.length_b   1.000
_cell.length_c   1.000
_cell.angle_alpha   90.00
_cell.angle_beta   90.00
_cell.angle_gamma   90.00
#
_symmetry.space_group_name_H-M   'P 1'
#
loop_
_entity.id
_entity.type
_entity.pdbx_description
1 polymer ?
#
loop_
_entity_poly.entity_id
_entity_poly.type
_entity_poly.pdbx_seq_one_letter_code
_entity_poly.pdbx_strand_id
1 'polypeptide(L)'
;MAPRKLPAKRSRKDTTGKGSSAAPQAEMDFDRHRFRSAEHQQRFETIKGWAFLKERQVQLRDEEFAEFQEEIARRHWALLVSPMAKFNPEIVMEFYANAWPTKEGVRDMRSWARGQWITFDGDVISQFLGHPLILEEGQQCEYS
;
A
#
# COMPACT_ATOMS: atom_id res chain seq x y z
N MET A 1 85.00 17.22 -12.94
CA MET A 1 83.78 17.13 -12.09
C MET A 1 82.62 17.66 -12.90
N ALA A 2 81.70 16.80 -13.37
CA ALA A 2 80.57 17.16 -14.15
C ALA A 2 79.31 17.21 -13.27
N PRO A 3 78.43 18.21 -13.41
CA PRO A 3 77.23 18.32 -12.57
C PRO A 3 76.15 17.37 -13.05
N ARG A 4 75.52 16.67 -12.10
CA ARG A 4 74.39 15.74 -12.26
C ARG A 4 73.14 16.52 -12.71
N LYS A 5 72.50 16.07 -13.80
CA LYS A 5 71.18 16.53 -14.21
C LYS A 5 70.11 15.86 -13.34
N LEU A 6 69.20 16.68 -12.77
CA LEU A 6 68.00 16.28 -12.09
C LEU A 6 66.92 15.84 -13.09
N PRO A 7 66.14 14.77 -12.80
CA PRO A 7 65.09 14.33 -13.69
C PRO A 7 63.84 15.21 -13.65
N ALA A 8 63.24 15.48 -14.80
CA ALA A 8 62.07 16.28 -15.00
C ALA A 8 60.82 15.65 -14.36
N LYS A 9 60.06 16.51 -13.70
CA LYS A 9 58.81 16.24 -13.03
C LYS A 9 57.73 15.85 -14.09
N ARG A 10 57.24 14.61 -14.10
CA ARG A 10 56.12 14.19 -14.93
C ARG A 10 54.82 14.78 -14.41
N SER A 11 54.19 15.61 -15.25
CA SER A 11 52.85 16.11 -15.09
C SER A 11 51.83 14.94 -15.03
N ARG A 12 51.08 14.84 -13.95
CA ARG A 12 49.94 13.94 -13.85
C ARG A 12 48.81 14.52 -14.72
N LYS A 13 48.39 13.72 -15.68
CA LYS A 13 47.24 13.95 -16.53
C LYS A 13 46.00 13.63 -15.65
N ASP A 14 45.20 14.65 -15.39
CA ASP A 14 43.90 14.51 -14.74
C ASP A 14 42.99 13.68 -15.67
N THR A 15 42.69 12.46 -15.27
CA THR A 15 41.65 11.64 -15.86
C THR A 15 40.31 12.15 -15.33
N THR A 16 39.67 13.01 -16.10
CA THR A 16 38.28 13.41 -15.96
C THR A 16 37.42 12.17 -15.81
N GLY A 17 36.76 12.05 -14.65
CA GLY A 17 35.85 10.97 -14.33
C GLY A 17 34.75 10.86 -15.39
N LYS A 18 34.69 9.71 -16.02
CA LYS A 18 33.61 9.31 -16.92
C LYS A 18 32.36 9.14 -16.07
N GLY A 19 31.49 10.16 -16.08
CA GLY A 19 30.17 10.07 -15.49
C GLY A 19 29.47 8.83 -16.08
N SER A 20 29.14 7.88 -15.22
CA SER A 20 28.29 6.77 -15.54
C SER A 20 26.92 7.32 -15.87
N SER A 21 26.66 7.55 -17.15
CA SER A 21 25.32 7.81 -17.67
C SER A 21 24.54 6.54 -17.44
N ALA A 22 23.75 6.50 -16.35
CA ALA A 22 22.75 5.47 -16.20
C ALA A 22 21.86 5.53 -17.44
N ALA A 23 21.87 4.47 -18.23
CA ALA A 23 20.96 4.33 -19.35
C ALA A 23 19.53 4.56 -18.85
N PRO A 24 18.67 5.31 -19.58
CA PRO A 24 17.29 5.44 -19.21
C PRO A 24 16.71 4.03 -19.17
N GLN A 25 16.32 3.57 -17.97
CA GLN A 25 15.52 2.36 -17.84
C GLN A 25 14.29 2.60 -18.70
N ALA A 26 14.10 1.79 -19.72
CA ALA A 26 12.91 1.81 -20.55
C ALA A 26 11.71 1.75 -19.57
N GLU A 27 10.98 2.85 -19.49
CA GLU A 27 9.75 2.88 -18.69
C GLU A 27 8.85 1.80 -19.27
N MET A 28 8.69 0.70 -18.54
CA MET A 28 7.75 -0.33 -18.95
C MET A 28 6.38 0.32 -19.01
N ASP A 29 5.77 0.28 -20.21
CA ASP A 29 4.43 0.79 -20.42
C ASP A 29 3.44 0.03 -19.54
N PHE A 30 2.60 0.73 -18.80
CA PHE A 30 1.61 0.16 -17.91
C PHE A 30 0.31 0.96 -18.00
N ASP A 31 -0.81 0.34 -17.66
CA ASP A 31 -2.11 0.99 -17.64
C ASP A 31 -2.22 1.97 -16.45
N ARG A 32 -1.97 3.25 -16.71
CA ARG A 32 -1.99 4.33 -15.70
C ARG A 32 -3.38 4.60 -15.12
N HIS A 33 -4.43 4.15 -15.78
CA HIS A 33 -5.77 4.24 -15.23
C HIS A 33 -5.99 3.22 -14.10
N ARG A 34 -5.35 2.07 -14.19
CA ARG A 34 -5.50 0.97 -13.25
C ARG A 34 -4.39 0.87 -12.23
N PHE A 35 -3.16 1.27 -12.58
CA PHE A 35 -1.98 1.01 -11.77
C PHE A 35 -1.13 2.25 -11.54
N ARG A 36 -0.44 2.29 -10.40
CA ARG A 36 0.46 3.38 -10.02
C ARG A 36 1.83 3.30 -10.73
N SER A 37 2.27 2.07 -11.05
CA SER A 37 3.52 1.79 -11.74
C SER A 37 3.47 0.41 -12.39
N ALA A 38 4.49 0.09 -13.20
CA ALA A 38 4.66 -1.23 -13.78
C ALA A 38 4.80 -2.33 -12.71
N GLU A 39 5.41 -2.04 -11.56
CA GLU A 39 5.52 -2.99 -10.44
C GLU A 39 4.16 -3.36 -9.86
N HIS A 40 3.26 -2.38 -9.72
CA HIS A 40 1.91 -2.63 -9.24
C HIS A 40 1.10 -3.44 -10.26
N GLN A 41 1.28 -3.20 -11.56
CA GLN A 41 0.69 -4.03 -12.60
C GLN A 41 1.20 -5.46 -12.55
N GLN A 42 2.51 -5.67 -12.38
CA GLN A 42 3.09 -7.01 -12.23
C GLN A 42 2.55 -7.72 -10.98
N ARG A 43 2.38 -6.99 -9.89
CA ARG A 43 1.74 -7.54 -8.68
C ARG A 43 0.30 -7.96 -8.93
N PHE A 44 -0.47 -7.15 -9.65
CA PHE A 44 -1.83 -7.51 -10.03
C PHE A 44 -1.86 -8.83 -10.80
N GLU A 45 -0.98 -9.03 -11.78
CA GLU A 45 -0.88 -10.29 -12.53
C GLU A 45 -0.54 -11.48 -11.61
N THR A 46 0.25 -11.25 -10.56
CA THR A 46 0.56 -12.28 -9.56
C THR A 46 -0.68 -12.67 -8.75
N ILE A 47 -1.46 -11.70 -8.28
CA ILE A 47 -2.62 -11.96 -7.40
C ILE A 47 -3.90 -12.28 -8.17
N LYS A 48 -3.95 -12.01 -9.47
CA LYS A 48 -5.12 -12.23 -10.33
C LYS A 48 -5.63 -13.68 -10.33
N GLY A 49 -4.72 -14.63 -10.14
CA GLY A 49 -5.06 -16.06 -10.06
C GLY A 49 -5.46 -16.53 -8.65
N TRP A 50 -5.43 -15.65 -7.65
CA TRP A 50 -5.78 -16.04 -6.29
C TRP A 50 -7.29 -16.20 -6.14
N ALA A 51 -7.68 -17.25 -5.44
CA ALA A 51 -9.08 -17.45 -5.10
C ALA A 51 -9.46 -16.54 -3.91
N PHE A 52 -10.57 -15.83 -4.03
CA PHE A 52 -11.17 -15.15 -2.88
C PHE A 52 -11.75 -16.17 -1.93
N LEU A 53 -11.37 -16.08 -0.67
CA LEU A 53 -12.07 -16.82 0.38
C LEU A 53 -13.42 -16.16 0.58
N LYS A 54 -14.48 -16.96 0.47
CA LYS A 54 -15.83 -16.48 0.79
C LYS A 54 -15.88 -16.21 2.29
N GLU A 55 -16.34 -15.02 2.64
CA GLU A 55 -16.65 -14.69 4.02
C GLU A 55 -17.71 -15.67 4.55
N ARG A 56 -17.50 -16.16 5.76
CA ARG A 56 -18.46 -17.06 6.41
C ARG A 56 -19.42 -16.21 7.20
N GLN A 57 -20.67 -16.25 6.81
CA GLN A 57 -21.74 -15.70 7.64
C GLN A 57 -22.01 -16.64 8.80
N VAL A 58 -21.88 -16.15 10.02
CA VAL A 58 -22.31 -16.85 11.21
C VAL A 58 -23.78 -16.52 11.43
N GLN A 59 -24.64 -17.51 11.32
CA GLN A 59 -26.04 -17.36 11.68
C GLN A 59 -26.18 -17.65 13.18
N LEU A 60 -26.33 -16.60 13.96
CA LEU A 60 -26.66 -16.70 15.38
C LEU A 60 -28.16 -16.88 15.51
N ARG A 61 -28.60 -17.85 16.31
CA ARG A 61 -30.01 -18.00 16.66
C ARG A 61 -30.36 -16.92 17.67
N ASP A 62 -31.59 -16.40 17.59
CA ASP A 62 -32.03 -15.26 18.40
C ASP A 62 -31.88 -15.48 19.91
N GLU A 63 -31.91 -16.75 20.36
CA GLU A 63 -31.77 -17.12 21.78
C GLU A 63 -30.32 -17.46 22.18
N GLU A 64 -29.44 -17.64 21.21
CA GLU A 64 -28.03 -17.94 21.44
C GLU A 64 -27.21 -16.67 21.33
N PHE A 65 -26.30 -16.47 22.27
CA PHE A 65 -25.35 -15.33 22.23
C PHE A 65 -26.00 -13.93 22.28
N ALA A 66 -27.08 -13.76 23.05
CA ALA A 66 -27.77 -12.48 23.19
C ALA A 66 -26.81 -11.33 23.56
N GLU A 67 -25.89 -11.56 24.50
CA GLU A 67 -24.87 -10.58 24.91
C GLU A 67 -23.96 -10.13 23.74
N PHE A 68 -23.62 -11.06 22.85
CA PHE A 68 -22.82 -10.75 21.66
C PHE A 68 -23.62 -9.95 20.63
N GLN A 69 -24.90 -10.27 20.45
CA GLN A 69 -25.79 -9.51 19.57
C GLN A 69 -26.02 -8.09 20.11
N GLU A 70 -26.21 -7.94 21.41
CA GLU A 70 -26.30 -6.66 22.08
C GLU A 70 -25.01 -5.83 21.88
N GLU A 71 -23.84 -6.46 21.98
CA GLU A 71 -22.56 -5.79 21.78
C GLU A 71 -22.37 -5.36 20.32
N ILE A 72 -22.78 -6.18 19.34
CA ILE A 72 -22.79 -5.80 17.92
C ILE A 72 -23.71 -4.58 17.70
N ALA A 73 -24.89 -4.59 18.31
CA ALA A 73 -25.84 -3.49 18.22
C ALA A 73 -25.31 -2.23 18.90
N ARG A 74 -24.76 -2.35 20.10
CA ARG A 74 -24.17 -1.26 20.89
C ARG A 74 -23.01 -0.60 20.15
N ARG A 75 -22.16 -1.42 19.49
CA ARG A 75 -21.03 -0.94 18.69
C ARG A 75 -21.41 -0.60 17.26
N HIS A 76 -22.66 -0.74 16.87
CA HIS A 76 -23.16 -0.54 15.51
C HIS A 76 -22.38 -1.32 14.43
N TRP A 77 -21.89 -2.48 14.75
CA TRP A 77 -21.09 -3.31 13.85
C TRP A 77 -21.91 -4.11 12.84
N ALA A 78 -23.18 -3.79 12.68
CA ALA A 78 -24.07 -4.48 11.75
C ALA A 78 -23.47 -4.54 10.32
N LEU A 79 -22.80 -3.46 9.89
CA LEU A 79 -22.16 -3.41 8.56
C LEU A 79 -20.96 -4.37 8.45
N LEU A 80 -20.22 -4.58 9.55
CA LEU A 80 -19.06 -5.49 9.59
C LEU A 80 -19.47 -6.96 9.59
N VAL A 81 -20.62 -7.29 10.23
CA VAL A 81 -21.08 -8.67 10.33
C VAL A 81 -22.03 -9.07 9.21
N SER A 82 -22.45 -8.11 8.39
CA SER A 82 -23.29 -8.35 7.21
C SER A 82 -22.41 -8.47 5.97
N PRO A 83 -22.22 -9.66 5.43
CA PRO A 83 -21.37 -9.84 4.26
C PRO A 83 -21.94 -9.08 3.07
N MET A 84 -21.07 -8.41 2.32
CA MET A 84 -21.46 -7.74 1.09
C MET A 84 -21.90 -8.77 0.07
N ALA A 85 -23.16 -8.67 -0.37
CA ALA A 85 -23.76 -9.63 -1.30
C ALA A 85 -23.05 -9.66 -2.67
N LYS A 86 -22.46 -8.53 -3.08
CA LYS A 86 -21.80 -8.41 -4.39
C LYS A 86 -20.60 -7.47 -4.30
N PHE A 87 -19.49 -7.90 -4.86
CA PHE A 87 -18.30 -7.08 -5.05
C PHE A 87 -17.69 -7.39 -6.42
N ASN A 88 -16.90 -6.47 -6.95
CA ASN A 88 -16.13 -6.70 -8.17
C ASN A 88 -14.72 -7.18 -7.79
N PRO A 89 -14.39 -8.47 -8.03
CA PRO A 89 -13.10 -9.04 -7.67
C PRO A 89 -11.91 -8.30 -8.30
N GLU A 90 -12.09 -7.83 -9.53
CA GLU A 90 -11.02 -7.13 -10.27
C GLU A 90 -10.64 -5.80 -9.61
N ILE A 91 -11.64 -5.03 -9.14
CA ILE A 91 -11.40 -3.77 -8.42
C ILE A 91 -10.70 -4.04 -7.09
N VAL A 92 -11.10 -5.10 -6.39
CA VAL A 92 -10.46 -5.50 -5.12
C VAL A 92 -9.00 -5.88 -5.36
N MET A 93 -8.71 -6.63 -6.41
CA MET A 93 -7.33 -6.99 -6.78
C MET A 93 -6.51 -5.77 -7.19
N GLU A 94 -7.08 -4.82 -7.95
CA GLU A 94 -6.44 -3.55 -8.29
C GLU A 94 -6.08 -2.77 -7.02
N PHE A 95 -7.03 -2.68 -6.09
CA PHE A 95 -6.80 -2.03 -4.80
C PHE A 95 -5.61 -2.66 -4.05
N TYR A 96 -5.60 -3.98 -3.87
CA TYR A 96 -4.52 -4.67 -3.17
C TYR A 96 -3.18 -4.59 -3.90
N ALA A 97 -3.19 -4.64 -5.23
CA ALA A 97 -1.97 -4.49 -6.01
C ALA A 97 -1.35 -3.10 -5.79
N ASN A 98 -2.17 -2.06 -5.79
CA ASN A 98 -1.75 -0.67 -5.66
C ASN A 98 -1.51 -0.21 -4.21
N ALA A 99 -2.09 -0.89 -3.22
CA ALA A 99 -1.81 -0.64 -1.79
C ALA A 99 -0.43 -1.17 -1.36
N TRP A 100 0.22 -1.99 -2.19
CA TRP A 100 1.53 -2.54 -1.88
C TRP A 100 2.58 -1.44 -1.79
N PRO A 101 3.36 -1.35 -0.70
CA PRO A 101 4.38 -0.34 -0.55
C PRO A 101 5.53 -0.59 -1.54
N THR A 102 5.90 0.44 -2.29
CA THR A 102 7.07 0.41 -3.19
C THR A 102 8.39 0.63 -2.46
N LYS A 103 8.33 1.13 -1.23
CA LYS A 103 9.51 1.37 -0.39
C LYS A 103 9.29 0.75 0.98
N GLU A 104 10.29 0.03 1.46
CA GLU A 104 10.28 -0.56 2.79
C GLU A 104 10.09 0.53 3.86
N GLY A 105 9.19 0.28 4.82
CA GLY A 105 8.94 1.18 5.95
C GLY A 105 7.98 2.34 5.70
N VAL A 106 7.54 2.59 4.46
CA VAL A 106 6.56 3.65 4.17
C VAL A 106 5.18 3.02 4.00
N ARG A 107 4.29 3.22 4.98
CA ARG A 107 2.88 2.86 4.85
C ARG A 107 2.11 4.04 4.25
N ASP A 108 1.72 3.91 3.00
CA ASP A 108 0.77 4.83 2.38
C ASP A 108 -0.63 4.23 2.58
N MET A 109 -1.44 4.86 3.45
CA MET A 109 -2.82 4.43 3.72
C MET A 109 -3.77 4.82 2.58
N ARG A 110 -3.26 4.84 1.36
CA ARG A 110 -4.02 5.10 0.14
C ARG A 110 -3.70 4.06 -0.91
N SER A 111 -4.72 3.72 -1.69
CA SER A 111 -4.57 2.87 -2.86
C SER A 111 -5.18 3.54 -4.10
N TRP A 112 -4.75 3.10 -5.25
CA TRP A 112 -5.27 3.55 -6.54
C TRP A 112 -6.19 2.49 -7.11
N ALA A 113 -7.39 2.87 -7.56
CA ALA A 113 -8.28 1.96 -8.29
C ALA A 113 -9.14 2.76 -9.27
N ARG A 114 -9.23 2.30 -10.49
CA ARG A 114 -10.06 2.88 -11.56
C ARG A 114 -9.90 4.40 -11.72
N GLY A 115 -8.67 4.89 -11.69
CA GLY A 115 -8.39 6.32 -11.87
C GLY A 115 -8.61 7.19 -10.63
N GLN A 116 -8.82 6.60 -9.45
CA GLN A 116 -9.12 7.33 -8.22
C GLN A 116 -8.24 6.85 -7.05
N TRP A 117 -7.90 7.79 -6.17
CA TRP A 117 -7.27 7.49 -4.91
C TRP A 117 -8.33 7.10 -3.87
N ILE A 118 -8.10 5.99 -3.20
CA ILE A 118 -8.93 5.48 -2.12
C ILE A 118 -8.08 5.53 -0.85
N THR A 119 -8.47 6.36 0.10
CA THR A 119 -7.86 6.40 1.43
C THR A 119 -8.53 5.35 2.32
N PHE A 120 -7.73 4.64 3.10
CA PHE A 120 -8.20 3.58 4.00
C PHE A 120 -7.53 3.66 5.39
N ASP A 121 -7.26 4.89 5.84
CA ASP A 121 -6.84 5.14 7.21
C ASP A 121 -7.97 4.88 8.23
N GLY A 122 -7.61 4.89 9.51
CA GLY A 122 -8.54 4.61 10.59
C GLY A 122 -9.73 5.56 10.62
N ASP A 123 -9.51 6.82 10.29
CA ASP A 123 -10.56 7.86 10.33
C ASP A 123 -11.60 7.64 9.23
N VAL A 124 -11.14 7.38 7.99
CA VAL A 124 -12.03 7.09 6.85
C VAL A 124 -12.80 5.79 7.08
N ILE A 125 -12.15 4.75 7.60
CA ILE A 125 -12.81 3.48 7.91
C ILE A 125 -13.84 3.69 9.02
N SER A 126 -13.50 4.39 10.09
CA SER A 126 -14.39 4.66 11.21
C SER A 126 -15.61 5.49 10.78
N GLN A 127 -15.39 6.49 9.91
CA GLN A 127 -16.46 7.27 9.32
C GLN A 127 -17.38 6.41 8.44
N PHE A 128 -16.82 5.54 7.60
CA PHE A 128 -17.59 4.62 6.76
C PHE A 128 -18.44 3.65 7.59
N LEU A 129 -17.90 3.18 8.71
CA LEU A 129 -18.62 2.30 9.65
C LEU A 129 -19.66 3.04 10.51
N GLY A 130 -19.75 4.37 10.39
CA GLY A 130 -20.67 5.18 11.17
C GLY A 130 -20.20 5.45 12.60
N HIS A 131 -18.93 5.22 12.89
CA HIS A 131 -18.31 5.41 14.19
C HIS A 131 -17.03 6.24 14.07
N PRO A 132 -17.13 7.55 13.90
CA PRO A 132 -15.95 8.40 13.97
C PRO A 132 -15.30 8.25 15.35
N LEU A 133 -14.04 7.84 15.35
CA LEU A 133 -13.24 7.74 16.56
C LEU A 133 -12.89 9.18 17.00
N ILE A 134 -13.65 9.72 17.94
CA ILE A 134 -13.36 11.02 18.54
C ILE A 134 -12.45 10.76 19.74
N LEU A 135 -11.16 10.98 19.56
CA LEU A 135 -10.19 10.95 20.66
C LEU A 135 -10.02 12.37 21.17
N GLU A 136 -10.14 12.55 22.49
CA GLU A 136 -9.75 13.80 23.15
C GLU A 136 -8.23 13.96 23.13
N GLU A 137 -7.75 15.20 23.16
CA GLU A 137 -6.32 15.48 23.14
C GLU A 137 -5.62 14.78 24.31
N GLY A 138 -4.69 13.85 24.00
CA GLY A 138 -3.97 13.02 24.98
C GLY A 138 -4.62 11.67 25.31
N GLN A 139 -5.76 11.35 24.72
CA GLN A 139 -6.41 10.05 24.87
C GLN A 139 -5.81 9.06 23.87
N GLN A 140 -5.30 7.94 24.38
CA GLN A 140 -4.82 6.83 23.51
C GLN A 140 -5.98 5.88 23.27
N CYS A 141 -6.02 5.31 22.06
CA CYS A 141 -6.93 4.22 21.75
C CYS A 141 -6.60 3.01 22.65
N GLU A 142 -7.59 2.33 23.21
CA GLU A 142 -7.41 1.15 24.06
C GLU A 142 -6.62 0.01 23.40
N TYR A 143 -6.40 0.08 22.11
CA TYR A 143 -5.71 -0.93 21.30
C TYR A 143 -4.38 -0.45 20.69
N SER A 144 -3.83 0.67 21.18
CA SER A 144 -2.53 1.20 20.72
C SER A 144 -1.36 0.71 21.57
#